data_6288817cd2e9d1f04d00c3dc7a648f94
#
_entry.id   6288817cd2e9d1f04d00c3dc7a648f94
#
_cell.length_a   1.000
_cell.length_b   1.000
_cell.length_c   1.000
_cell.angle_alpha   90.00
_cell.angle_beta   90.00
_cell.angle_gamma   90.00
#
_symmetry.space_group_name_H-M   'P 1'
#
loop_
_entity.id
_entity.type
_entity.pdbx_description
1 polymer ?
#
loop_
_entity_poly.entity_id
_entity_poly.type
_entity_poly.pdbx_seq_one_letter_code
_entity_poly.pdbx_strand_id
1 'polypeptide(L)'
;MYRLLFSSSLVLFYLGSLAQDDSLLIRKIADEVLTSGKIYDNLHTLTKTVGGRINGSPQTYKAEAWAQKALQEAGAERVYLQQCAIPHWVRGGKAEVKMIVNNKETALNALALGNSVGTSSAGINASVILINSFAELEQRKNEIKGKIVFYNYKFNPKFIQTFRAYGDAVRYRGGGASRAAQYGAVGMLVRSMTESTDNNPHTGAMTYNDSFPKIPALAIGLWDADKLAWAIQQNKSVHIFIKSNAHTLPDTVGYNVIGEITGSEFADQFITVGGHLDSWDPAEGAEDDGAGCVHSIEVLRVLKAVGYKPRHTLRIVLFTDEENRGSGAAKYVSEARAKNEKHVFALESDAGGFTPRSFGVSLSNERLEKLRSWIPLLQEYGVYEFSLGGGGADVTPLNEILGTPVGELIPDSQRYFDYHHAPSDVFENINKRELELGAINMAALIYLVDKYGL
;
A
#
# COMPACT_ATOMS: atom_id res chain seq x y z
N MET A 1 -16.19 43.33 39.84
CA MET A 1 -15.64 43.18 38.48
C MET A 1 -14.21 42.63 38.42
N TYR A 2 -13.55 42.26 39.52
CA TYR A 2 -12.14 41.77 39.55
C TYR A 2 -11.97 40.25 39.72
N ARG A 3 -13.04 39.46 39.85
CA ARG A 3 -12.95 37.97 39.99
C ARG A 3 -12.98 37.18 38.69
N LEU A 4 -13.38 37.79 37.58
CA LEU A 4 -13.44 37.09 36.24
C LEU A 4 -12.13 37.16 35.46
N LEU A 5 -11.24 38.11 35.74
CA LEU A 5 -9.95 38.26 35.05
C LEU A 5 -8.87 37.30 35.54
N PHE A 6 -8.97 36.79 36.77
CA PHE A 6 -7.99 35.86 37.34
C PHE A 6 -8.17 34.42 36.87
N SER A 7 -9.40 34.01 36.52
CA SER A 7 -9.66 32.63 36.02
C SER A 7 -9.25 32.47 34.58
N SER A 8 -9.42 33.48 33.73
CA SER A 8 -8.99 33.42 32.31
C SER A 8 -7.47 33.46 32.15
N SER A 9 -6.74 34.18 33.00
CA SER A 9 -5.27 34.19 32.97
C SER A 9 -4.66 32.86 33.43
N LEU A 10 -5.29 32.19 34.42
CA LEU A 10 -4.79 30.88 34.91
C LEU A 10 -5.00 29.74 33.86
N VAL A 11 -6.12 29.79 33.17
CA VAL A 11 -6.42 28.81 32.09
C VAL A 11 -5.48 28.99 30.90
N LEU A 12 -5.17 30.21 30.49
CA LEU A 12 -4.21 30.54 29.44
C LEU A 12 -2.78 30.12 29.80
N PHE A 13 -2.36 30.31 31.06
CA PHE A 13 -1.05 29.86 31.56
C PHE A 13 -0.94 28.32 31.58
N TYR A 14 -2.00 27.62 31.97
CA TYR A 14 -2.04 26.15 32.02
C TYR A 14 -2.01 25.54 30.63
N LEU A 15 -2.77 26.07 29.64
CA LEU A 15 -2.76 25.65 28.26
C LEU A 15 -1.41 25.91 27.57
N GLY A 16 -0.76 27.03 27.89
CA GLY A 16 0.58 27.32 27.36
C GLY A 16 1.65 26.34 27.88
N SER A 17 1.55 25.91 29.14
CA SER A 17 2.46 24.93 29.76
C SER A 17 2.30 23.53 29.11
N LEU A 18 1.07 23.07 28.88
CA LEU A 18 0.81 21.77 28.24
C LEU A 18 1.31 21.72 26.79
N ALA A 19 1.10 22.77 26.02
CA ALA A 19 1.59 22.87 24.65
C ALA A 19 3.12 22.89 24.58
N GLN A 20 3.78 23.48 25.56
CA GLN A 20 5.25 23.47 25.67
C GLN A 20 5.78 22.07 26.00
N ASP A 21 5.12 21.33 26.89
CA ASP A 21 5.49 19.96 27.23
C ASP A 21 5.34 19.00 26.04
N ASP A 22 4.26 19.16 25.24
CA ASP A 22 4.04 18.37 24.03
C ASP A 22 5.11 18.63 22.96
N SER A 23 5.42 19.91 22.72
CA SER A 23 6.48 20.30 21.78
C SER A 23 7.84 19.71 22.19
N LEU A 24 8.15 19.71 23.48
CA LEU A 24 9.39 19.13 23.99
C LEU A 24 9.44 17.60 23.82
N LEU A 25 8.33 16.89 24.04
CA LEU A 25 8.30 15.44 23.86
C LEU A 25 8.36 15.07 22.37
N ILE A 26 7.61 15.78 21.51
CA ILE A 26 7.68 15.56 20.06
C ILE A 26 9.08 15.84 19.53
N ARG A 27 9.75 16.88 20.05
CA ARG A 27 11.16 17.14 19.73
C ARG A 27 12.07 15.99 20.17
N LYS A 28 11.87 15.40 21.35
CA LYS A 28 12.63 14.22 21.78
C LYS A 28 12.37 13.00 20.88
N ILE A 29 11.12 12.80 20.44
CA ILE A 29 10.78 11.76 19.46
C ILE A 29 11.58 11.99 18.17
N ALA A 30 11.56 13.22 17.65
CA ALA A 30 12.28 13.56 16.44
C ALA A 30 13.80 13.36 16.59
N ASP A 31 14.39 13.87 17.68
CA ASP A 31 15.83 13.73 17.93
C ASP A 31 16.22 12.24 18.04
N GLU A 32 15.42 11.42 18.73
CA GLU A 32 15.67 9.98 18.89
C GLU A 32 15.58 9.23 17.55
N VAL A 33 14.56 9.49 16.71
CA VAL A 33 14.43 8.86 15.39
C VAL A 33 15.62 9.26 14.50
N LEU A 34 15.98 10.54 14.48
CA LEU A 34 17.00 11.08 13.57
C LEU A 34 18.44 10.70 13.96
N THR A 35 18.69 10.36 15.23
CA THR A 35 20.05 10.07 15.72
C THR A 35 20.27 8.60 16.07
N SER A 36 19.23 7.89 16.46
CA SER A 36 19.29 6.52 16.99
C SER A 36 18.27 5.58 16.36
N GLY A 37 17.42 6.09 15.44
CA GLY A 37 16.39 5.33 14.75
C GLY A 37 16.90 4.09 14.03
N LYS A 38 16.09 3.05 14.00
CA LYS A 38 16.40 1.77 13.34
C LYS A 38 15.63 1.58 12.04
N ILE A 39 14.82 2.56 11.68
CA ILE A 39 13.87 2.48 10.57
C ILE A 39 14.57 2.14 9.24
N TYR A 40 15.67 2.82 8.91
CA TYR A 40 16.39 2.62 7.65
C TYR A 40 17.13 1.28 7.60
N ASP A 41 17.74 0.87 8.73
CA ASP A 41 18.41 -0.43 8.86
C ASP A 41 17.41 -1.59 8.79
N ASN A 42 16.22 -1.42 9.37
CA ASN A 42 15.14 -2.39 9.32
C ASN A 42 14.61 -2.53 7.89
N LEU A 43 14.38 -1.43 7.19
CA LEU A 43 13.96 -1.46 5.79
C LEU A 43 15.02 -2.13 4.91
N HIS A 44 16.29 -1.78 5.07
CA HIS A 44 17.39 -2.44 4.36
C HIS A 44 17.37 -3.96 4.58
N THR A 45 17.17 -4.38 5.83
CA THR A 45 17.13 -5.82 6.14
C THR A 45 15.93 -6.50 5.48
N LEU A 46 14.74 -5.93 5.56
CA LEU A 46 13.53 -6.48 4.93
C LEU A 46 13.72 -6.59 3.40
N THR A 47 14.18 -5.53 2.76
CA THR A 47 14.31 -5.48 1.30
C THR A 47 15.46 -6.32 0.78
N LYS A 48 16.65 -6.23 1.38
CA LYS A 48 17.86 -6.88 0.85
C LYS A 48 18.05 -8.33 1.29
N THR A 49 17.45 -8.76 2.42
CA THR A 49 17.59 -10.14 2.88
C THR A 49 16.35 -11.00 2.63
N VAL A 50 15.17 -10.38 2.55
CA VAL A 50 13.91 -11.06 2.22
C VAL A 50 13.53 -10.80 0.76
N GLY A 51 13.45 -9.54 0.36
CA GLY A 51 13.07 -9.11 -0.98
C GLY A 51 11.57 -9.19 -1.24
N GLY A 52 11.19 -9.31 -2.52
CA GLY A 52 9.78 -9.44 -2.93
C GLY A 52 9.12 -10.64 -2.26
N ARG A 53 8.03 -10.39 -1.54
CA ARG A 53 7.45 -11.30 -0.55
C ARG A 53 5.97 -11.55 -0.78
N ILE A 54 5.66 -11.93 -2.03
CA ILE A 54 4.28 -12.23 -2.42
C ILE A 54 3.73 -13.42 -1.62
N ASN A 55 2.44 -13.35 -1.33
CA ASN A 55 1.72 -14.32 -0.51
C ASN A 55 1.95 -15.78 -0.90
N GLY A 56 2.24 -16.62 0.12
CA GLY A 56 2.51 -18.03 -0.05
C GLY A 56 3.92 -18.37 -0.54
N SER A 57 4.74 -17.37 -0.87
CA SER A 57 6.14 -17.59 -1.25
C SER A 57 7.01 -17.91 -0.02
N PRO A 58 8.19 -18.51 -0.20
CA PRO A 58 9.15 -18.66 0.90
C PRO A 58 9.55 -17.33 1.54
N GLN A 59 9.48 -16.23 0.80
CA GLN A 59 9.78 -14.88 1.28
C GLN A 59 8.73 -14.36 2.25
N THR A 60 7.45 -14.71 2.07
CA THR A 60 6.39 -14.40 3.04
C THR A 60 6.78 -14.87 4.44
N TYR A 61 7.17 -16.13 4.59
CA TYR A 61 7.53 -16.69 5.90
C TYR A 61 8.83 -16.11 6.47
N LYS A 62 9.77 -15.70 5.62
CA LYS A 62 10.98 -14.98 6.06
C LYS A 62 10.63 -13.57 6.54
N ALA A 63 9.69 -12.89 5.89
CA ALA A 63 9.21 -11.58 6.30
C ALA A 63 8.49 -11.65 7.65
N GLU A 64 7.63 -12.64 7.85
CA GLU A 64 6.95 -12.89 9.14
C GLU A 64 7.96 -13.14 10.28
N ALA A 65 9.00 -13.94 10.03
CA ALA A 65 10.06 -14.19 11.01
C ALA A 65 10.90 -12.92 11.29
N TRP A 66 11.22 -12.14 10.27
CA TRP A 66 11.90 -10.86 10.42
C TRP A 66 11.04 -9.88 11.24
N ALA A 67 9.74 -9.78 10.94
CA ALA A 67 8.81 -8.88 11.61
C ALA A 67 8.69 -9.20 13.10
N GLN A 68 8.58 -10.49 13.46
CA GLN A 68 8.58 -10.90 14.87
C GLN A 68 9.85 -10.44 15.61
N LYS A 69 11.01 -10.64 14.98
CA LYS A 69 12.30 -10.22 15.55
C LYS A 69 12.39 -8.69 15.65
N ALA A 70 12.01 -7.96 14.62
CA ALA A 70 12.06 -6.50 14.60
C ALA A 70 11.15 -5.88 15.69
N LEU A 71 9.96 -6.42 15.90
CA LEU A 71 9.05 -5.99 16.97
C LEU A 71 9.60 -6.30 18.37
N GLN A 72 10.26 -7.46 18.56
CA GLN A 72 10.95 -7.79 19.82
C GLN A 72 12.10 -6.82 20.09
N GLU A 73 12.93 -6.54 19.09
CA GLU A 73 14.05 -5.60 19.17
C GLU A 73 13.59 -4.15 19.39
N ALA A 74 12.43 -3.77 18.82
CA ALA A 74 11.77 -2.48 19.08
C ALA A 74 11.26 -2.37 20.52
N GLY A 75 11.16 -3.50 21.24
CA GLY A 75 10.81 -3.56 22.65
C GLY A 75 9.34 -3.83 22.91
N ALA A 76 8.60 -4.43 21.99
CA ALA A 76 7.27 -4.96 22.26
C ALA A 76 7.31 -5.93 23.46
N GLU A 77 6.34 -5.80 24.35
CA GLU A 77 6.22 -6.67 25.55
C GLU A 77 5.63 -8.02 25.18
N ARG A 78 4.82 -8.06 24.14
CA ARG A 78 4.22 -9.25 23.59
C ARG A 78 4.31 -9.23 22.07
N VAL A 79 4.79 -10.32 21.46
CA VAL A 79 4.79 -10.52 20.01
C VAL A 79 4.12 -11.86 19.71
N TYR A 80 3.17 -11.87 18.78
CA TYR A 80 2.43 -13.07 18.41
C TYR A 80 1.97 -13.04 16.96
N LEU A 81 1.59 -14.22 16.47
CA LEU A 81 1.12 -14.45 15.12
C LEU A 81 -0.39 -14.66 15.12
N GLN A 82 -1.10 -13.95 14.24
CA GLN A 82 -2.51 -14.19 13.99
C GLN A 82 -2.67 -14.89 12.65
N GLN A 83 -3.03 -16.16 12.70
CA GLN A 83 -3.15 -17.02 11.52
C GLN A 83 -4.34 -16.67 10.65
N CYS A 84 -4.12 -16.61 9.34
CA CYS A 84 -5.18 -16.52 8.32
C CYS A 84 -4.87 -17.38 7.09
N ALA A 85 -5.90 -17.70 6.32
CA ALA A 85 -5.75 -18.32 5.01
C ALA A 85 -5.47 -17.22 3.98
N ILE A 86 -4.41 -17.38 3.22
CA ILE A 86 -3.99 -16.42 2.20
C ILE A 86 -3.95 -17.09 0.81
N PRO A 87 -4.16 -16.33 -0.28
CA PRO A 87 -4.04 -16.86 -1.63
C PRO A 87 -2.59 -17.24 -1.94
N HIS A 88 -2.42 -18.24 -2.79
CA HIS A 88 -1.11 -18.67 -3.24
C HIS A 88 -1.05 -18.61 -4.77
N TRP A 89 -0.70 -17.44 -5.29
CA TRP A 89 -0.46 -17.26 -6.71
C TRP A 89 1.04 -17.23 -6.98
N VAL A 90 1.44 -17.87 -8.08
CA VAL A 90 2.85 -17.99 -8.52
C VAL A 90 2.99 -17.38 -9.91
N ARG A 91 3.86 -16.40 -10.07
CA ARG A 91 4.16 -15.77 -11.36
C ARG A 91 4.80 -16.75 -12.35
N GLY A 92 5.57 -17.72 -11.87
CA GLY A 92 6.21 -18.72 -12.71
C GLY A 92 7.38 -18.20 -13.55
N GLY A 93 8.02 -17.11 -13.12
CA GLY A 93 9.15 -16.47 -13.77
C GLY A 93 8.74 -15.39 -14.77
N LYS A 94 9.71 -14.91 -15.56
CA LYS A 94 9.51 -13.84 -16.54
C LYS A 94 8.63 -14.32 -17.69
N ALA A 95 7.59 -13.58 -18.01
CA ALA A 95 6.77 -13.83 -19.19
C ALA A 95 7.52 -13.42 -20.46
N GLU A 96 7.32 -14.18 -21.54
CA GLU A 96 7.80 -13.84 -22.88
C GLU A 96 6.65 -13.18 -23.65
N VAL A 97 6.84 -11.92 -24.05
CA VAL A 97 5.88 -11.19 -24.88
C VAL A 97 6.60 -10.59 -26.09
N LYS A 98 6.08 -10.85 -27.28
CA LYS A 98 6.64 -10.33 -28.52
C LYS A 98 5.56 -9.70 -29.39
N MET A 99 5.86 -8.53 -29.92
CA MET A 99 5.12 -7.92 -31.03
C MET A 99 5.69 -8.43 -32.35
N ILE A 100 4.83 -8.86 -33.26
CA ILE A 100 5.18 -9.43 -34.56
C ILE A 100 4.51 -8.57 -35.64
N VAL A 101 5.34 -7.94 -36.48
CA VAL A 101 4.92 -7.12 -37.64
C VAL A 101 5.72 -7.53 -38.84
N ASN A 102 5.05 -7.92 -39.94
CA ASN A 102 5.71 -8.36 -41.18
C ASN A 102 6.78 -9.44 -40.90
N ASN A 103 6.48 -10.44 -40.09
CA ASN A 103 7.37 -11.53 -39.64
C ASN A 103 8.61 -11.06 -38.85
N LYS A 104 8.68 -9.77 -38.44
CA LYS A 104 9.73 -9.28 -37.57
C LYS A 104 9.22 -9.29 -36.13
N GLU A 105 9.94 -9.99 -35.26
CA GLU A 105 9.66 -10.04 -33.82
C GLU A 105 10.37 -8.90 -33.06
N THR A 106 9.70 -8.32 -32.13
CA THR A 106 10.23 -7.32 -31.17
C THR A 106 9.77 -7.70 -29.76
N ALA A 107 10.69 -7.95 -28.85
CA ALA A 107 10.36 -8.24 -27.47
C ALA A 107 9.75 -7.00 -26.79
N LEU A 108 8.73 -7.23 -25.95
CA LEU A 108 8.12 -6.22 -25.10
C LEU A 108 8.45 -6.54 -23.64
N ASN A 109 8.75 -5.51 -22.85
CA ASN A 109 8.94 -5.67 -21.41
C ASN A 109 7.57 -5.82 -20.73
N ALA A 110 7.33 -6.98 -20.15
CA ALA A 110 6.01 -7.35 -19.62
C ALA A 110 6.11 -8.14 -18.32
N LEU A 111 5.10 -7.96 -17.46
CA LEU A 111 4.86 -8.74 -16.25
C LEU A 111 3.44 -9.31 -16.26
N ALA A 112 3.27 -10.58 -15.87
CA ALA A 112 1.94 -11.12 -15.61
C ALA A 112 1.29 -10.31 -14.47
N LEU A 113 0.01 -10.01 -14.61
CA LEU A 113 -0.76 -9.40 -13.51
C LEU A 113 -0.98 -10.43 -12.40
N GLY A 114 -1.06 -9.95 -11.17
CA GLY A 114 -1.38 -10.79 -10.03
C GLY A 114 -2.71 -11.51 -10.23
N ASN A 115 -2.78 -12.80 -9.88
CA ASN A 115 -3.89 -13.71 -10.11
C ASN A 115 -4.16 -14.10 -11.57
N SER A 116 -3.34 -13.63 -12.54
CA SER A 116 -3.45 -14.05 -13.93
C SER A 116 -3.19 -15.55 -14.10
N VAL A 117 -3.93 -16.20 -14.99
CA VAL A 117 -3.58 -17.53 -15.47
C VAL A 117 -2.42 -17.44 -16.48
N GLY A 118 -1.67 -18.54 -16.61
CA GLY A 118 -0.65 -18.68 -17.65
C GLY A 118 -1.20 -19.12 -19.00
N THR A 119 -0.28 -19.48 -19.89
CA THR A 119 -0.58 -20.05 -21.21
C THR A 119 -0.26 -21.55 -21.24
N SER A 120 -0.63 -22.23 -22.31
CA SER A 120 -0.03 -23.55 -22.62
C SER A 120 1.48 -23.40 -22.86
N SER A 121 2.20 -24.52 -22.90
CA SER A 121 3.63 -24.53 -23.19
C SER A 121 3.98 -23.93 -24.58
N ALA A 122 3.04 -23.99 -25.53
CA ALA A 122 3.18 -23.39 -26.85
C ALA A 122 3.01 -21.88 -26.88
N GLY A 123 2.44 -21.28 -25.80
CA GLY A 123 2.08 -19.88 -25.79
C GLY A 123 0.79 -19.58 -26.57
N ILE A 124 0.51 -18.31 -26.76
CA ILE A 124 -0.60 -17.77 -27.55
C ILE A 124 -0.02 -16.82 -28.59
N ASN A 125 -0.37 -17.01 -29.86
CA ASN A 125 -0.04 -16.07 -30.93
C ASN A 125 -1.34 -15.65 -31.60
N ALA A 126 -1.71 -14.38 -31.47
CA ALA A 126 -2.95 -13.86 -32.03
C ALA A 126 -2.82 -12.40 -32.46
N SER A 127 -3.70 -11.97 -33.37
CA SER A 127 -3.80 -10.56 -33.72
C SER A 127 -4.20 -9.72 -32.50
N VAL A 128 -3.74 -8.49 -32.44
CA VAL A 128 -4.02 -7.56 -31.32
C VAL A 128 -5.00 -6.49 -31.75
N ILE A 129 -5.85 -6.08 -30.81
CA ILE A 129 -6.74 -4.95 -30.96
C ILE A 129 -6.51 -3.94 -29.84
N LEU A 130 -6.27 -2.67 -30.24
CA LEU A 130 -6.10 -1.57 -29.30
C LEU A 130 -7.47 -1.03 -28.86
N ILE A 131 -7.64 -0.89 -27.56
CA ILE A 131 -8.86 -0.39 -26.89
C ILE A 131 -8.46 0.67 -25.86
N ASN A 132 -9.03 1.87 -25.95
CA ASN A 132 -8.71 2.97 -25.03
C ASN A 132 -9.73 3.13 -23.89
N SER A 133 -10.88 2.47 -23.98
CA SER A 133 -11.88 2.51 -22.92
C SER A 133 -12.81 1.30 -22.93
N PHE A 134 -13.47 1.03 -21.81
CA PHE A 134 -14.52 -0.01 -21.77
C PHE A 134 -15.72 0.32 -22.67
N ALA A 135 -16.01 1.60 -22.88
CA ALA A 135 -17.04 2.01 -23.84
C ALA A 135 -16.63 1.64 -25.27
N GLU A 136 -15.37 1.86 -25.65
CA GLU A 136 -14.83 1.42 -26.96
C GLU A 136 -14.85 -0.11 -27.08
N LEU A 137 -14.50 -0.85 -26.04
CA LEU A 137 -14.59 -2.31 -26.03
C LEU A 137 -16.01 -2.79 -26.38
N GLU A 138 -17.03 -2.19 -25.75
CA GLU A 138 -18.42 -2.53 -26.01
C GLU A 138 -18.85 -2.19 -27.44
N GLN A 139 -18.45 -1.04 -27.95
CA GLN A 139 -18.74 -0.64 -29.35
C GLN A 139 -18.11 -1.59 -30.36
N ARG A 140 -16.93 -2.12 -30.05
CA ARG A 140 -16.14 -2.98 -30.96
C ARG A 140 -16.18 -4.46 -30.58
N LYS A 141 -17.14 -4.89 -29.78
CA LYS A 141 -17.24 -6.26 -29.25
C LYS A 141 -17.20 -7.36 -30.32
N ASN A 142 -17.76 -7.10 -31.49
CA ASN A 142 -17.78 -8.05 -32.62
C ASN A 142 -16.39 -8.25 -33.26
N GLU A 143 -15.42 -7.39 -32.97
CA GLU A 143 -14.05 -7.46 -33.47
C GLU A 143 -13.10 -8.24 -32.54
N ILE A 144 -13.53 -8.59 -31.30
CA ILE A 144 -12.67 -9.06 -30.21
C ILE A 144 -12.34 -10.54 -30.31
N LYS A 145 -13.28 -11.35 -30.79
CA LYS A 145 -13.14 -12.81 -30.81
C LYS A 145 -11.83 -13.30 -31.42
N GLY A 146 -11.09 -14.12 -30.66
CA GLY A 146 -9.81 -14.70 -31.07
C GLY A 146 -8.62 -13.73 -31.04
N LYS A 147 -8.79 -12.52 -30.53
CA LYS A 147 -7.71 -11.51 -30.46
C LYS A 147 -7.18 -11.35 -29.05
N ILE A 148 -5.99 -10.74 -28.95
CA ILE A 148 -5.46 -10.18 -27.72
C ILE A 148 -5.94 -8.72 -27.61
N VAL A 149 -6.56 -8.36 -26.49
CA VAL A 149 -7.00 -6.99 -26.23
C VAL A 149 -5.85 -6.23 -25.57
N PHE A 150 -5.46 -5.12 -26.15
CA PHE A 150 -4.52 -4.18 -25.56
C PHE A 150 -5.24 -2.94 -25.06
N TYR A 151 -5.40 -2.82 -23.72
CA TYR A 151 -5.90 -1.60 -23.09
C TYR A 151 -4.79 -0.57 -22.99
N ASN A 152 -4.91 0.50 -23.80
CA ASN A 152 -3.94 1.61 -23.84
C ASN A 152 -4.48 2.85 -23.13
N TYR A 153 -5.19 2.65 -22.01
CA TYR A 153 -5.67 3.77 -21.20
C TYR A 153 -4.49 4.43 -20.51
N LYS A 154 -4.28 5.71 -20.78
CA LYS A 154 -3.15 6.46 -20.22
C LYS A 154 -3.46 6.94 -18.82
N PHE A 155 -2.46 6.94 -17.95
CA PHE A 155 -2.50 7.65 -16.67
C PHE A 155 -2.83 9.13 -16.95
N ASN A 156 -3.81 9.71 -16.26
CA ASN A 156 -4.34 11.00 -16.63
C ASN A 156 -3.58 12.16 -15.95
N PRO A 157 -2.74 12.91 -16.67
CA PRO A 157 -1.87 13.95 -16.10
C PRO A 157 -2.64 15.18 -15.59
N LYS A 158 -3.94 15.25 -15.78
CA LYS A 158 -4.77 16.35 -15.24
C LYS A 158 -5.08 16.22 -13.76
N PHE A 159 -4.89 15.03 -13.18
CA PHE A 159 -5.04 14.84 -11.75
C PHE A 159 -3.75 15.26 -11.04
N ILE A 160 -3.83 16.29 -10.22
CA ILE A 160 -2.70 16.73 -9.37
C ILE A 160 -2.37 15.66 -8.33
N GLN A 161 -3.39 15.02 -7.77
CA GLN A 161 -3.21 13.89 -6.86
C GLN A 161 -3.08 12.60 -7.68
N THR A 162 -1.92 11.98 -7.64
CA THR A 162 -1.59 10.80 -8.46
C THR A 162 -2.44 9.58 -8.11
N PHE A 163 -2.85 9.41 -6.84
CA PHE A 163 -3.80 8.36 -6.43
C PHE A 163 -5.16 8.47 -7.14
N ARG A 164 -5.61 9.67 -7.48
CA ARG A 164 -6.84 9.84 -8.28
C ARG A 164 -6.65 9.41 -9.73
N ALA A 165 -5.47 9.67 -10.30
CA ALA A 165 -5.13 9.19 -11.65
C ALA A 165 -5.04 7.65 -11.67
N TYR A 166 -4.46 7.07 -10.61
CA TYR A 166 -4.42 5.62 -10.44
C TYR A 166 -5.82 5.02 -10.31
N GLY A 167 -6.67 5.55 -9.44
CA GLY A 167 -8.06 5.11 -9.27
C GLY A 167 -8.89 5.18 -10.55
N ASP A 168 -8.61 6.15 -11.43
CA ASP A 168 -9.24 6.24 -12.77
C ASP A 168 -8.76 5.13 -13.71
N ALA A 169 -7.48 4.76 -13.67
CA ALA A 169 -6.87 3.78 -14.58
C ALA A 169 -6.99 2.32 -14.12
N VAL A 170 -6.96 2.05 -12.81
CA VAL A 170 -6.82 0.69 -12.23
C VAL A 170 -7.89 -0.31 -12.65
N ARG A 171 -9.08 0.16 -13.00
CA ARG A 171 -10.18 -0.69 -13.49
C ARG A 171 -9.83 -1.49 -14.75
N TYR A 172 -8.89 -1.01 -15.59
CA TYR A 172 -8.42 -1.73 -16.79
C TYR A 172 -7.51 -2.89 -16.42
N ARG A 173 -6.76 -2.77 -15.33
CA ARG A 173 -6.00 -3.88 -14.74
C ARG A 173 -6.94 -4.85 -14.02
N GLY A 174 -7.74 -4.35 -13.08
CA GLY A 174 -8.55 -5.17 -12.19
C GLY A 174 -9.58 -6.04 -12.88
N GLY A 175 -10.34 -5.48 -13.84
CA GLY A 175 -11.45 -6.19 -14.50
C GLY A 175 -11.31 -6.38 -16.01
N GLY A 176 -10.22 -5.89 -16.61
CA GLY A 176 -10.04 -5.84 -18.06
C GLY A 176 -10.06 -7.20 -18.73
N ALA A 177 -9.40 -8.20 -18.13
CA ALA A 177 -9.34 -9.55 -18.67
C ALA A 177 -10.73 -10.20 -18.82
N SER A 178 -11.56 -10.15 -17.77
CA SER A 178 -12.92 -10.71 -17.81
C SER A 178 -13.80 -9.99 -18.82
N ARG A 179 -13.70 -8.67 -18.92
CA ARG A 179 -14.46 -7.88 -19.91
C ARG A 179 -14.05 -8.19 -21.35
N ALA A 180 -12.77 -8.43 -21.59
CA ALA A 180 -12.28 -8.87 -22.91
C ALA A 180 -12.71 -10.31 -23.22
N ALA A 181 -12.59 -11.21 -22.23
CA ALA A 181 -12.97 -12.62 -22.36
C ALA A 181 -14.45 -12.82 -22.65
N GLN A 182 -15.33 -11.94 -22.14
CA GLN A 182 -16.76 -11.93 -22.44
C GLN A 182 -17.05 -11.89 -23.94
N TYR A 183 -16.19 -11.24 -24.72
CA TYR A 183 -16.30 -11.14 -26.18
C TYR A 183 -15.36 -12.07 -26.94
N GLY A 184 -14.78 -13.06 -26.22
CA GLY A 184 -13.96 -14.12 -26.81
C GLY A 184 -12.51 -13.73 -27.08
N ALA A 185 -11.96 -12.73 -26.37
CA ALA A 185 -10.52 -12.49 -26.36
C ALA A 185 -9.76 -13.70 -25.84
N VAL A 186 -8.51 -13.90 -26.32
CA VAL A 186 -7.65 -15.01 -25.92
C VAL A 186 -6.49 -14.59 -25.01
N GLY A 187 -6.31 -13.29 -24.80
CA GLY A 187 -5.32 -12.70 -23.90
C GLY A 187 -5.56 -11.20 -23.75
N MET A 188 -4.91 -10.61 -22.75
CA MET A 188 -4.99 -9.19 -22.45
C MET A 188 -3.60 -8.61 -22.18
N LEU A 189 -3.31 -7.45 -22.76
CA LEU A 189 -2.24 -6.56 -22.34
C LEU A 189 -2.83 -5.26 -21.79
N VAL A 190 -2.20 -4.68 -20.78
CA VAL A 190 -2.55 -3.36 -20.24
C VAL A 190 -1.30 -2.49 -20.15
N ARG A 191 -1.44 -1.21 -20.55
CA ARG A 191 -0.44 -0.18 -20.31
C ARG A 191 -0.21 0.01 -18.82
N SER A 192 1.03 0.10 -18.37
CA SER A 192 1.38 0.41 -16.98
C SER A 192 0.80 1.74 -16.52
N MET A 193 0.38 1.80 -15.26
CA MET A 193 -0.37 2.92 -14.66
C MET A 193 0.57 3.85 -13.92
N THR A 194 1.34 4.60 -14.68
CA THR A 194 2.37 5.52 -14.21
C THR A 194 2.61 6.61 -15.25
N GLU A 195 3.31 7.67 -14.86
CA GLU A 195 3.95 8.66 -15.72
C GLU A 195 5.48 8.60 -15.64
N SER A 196 6.03 7.50 -15.09
CA SER A 196 7.47 7.24 -15.08
C SER A 196 8.09 7.42 -16.46
N THR A 197 9.35 7.79 -16.50
CA THR A 197 10.11 7.96 -17.74
C THR A 197 10.85 6.69 -18.18
N ASP A 198 10.69 5.59 -17.46
CA ASP A 198 11.28 4.30 -17.77
C ASP A 198 10.33 3.38 -18.58
N ASN A 199 10.73 2.13 -18.78
CA ASN A 199 9.93 1.11 -19.46
C ASN A 199 9.63 -0.09 -18.54
N ASN A 200 9.56 0.12 -17.23
CA ASN A 200 9.20 -0.93 -16.30
C ASN A 200 7.70 -1.23 -16.41
N PRO A 201 7.31 -2.50 -16.53
CA PRO A 201 5.91 -2.88 -16.41
C PRO A 201 5.48 -2.87 -14.95
N HIS A 202 4.28 -2.34 -14.67
CA HIS A 202 3.67 -2.30 -13.34
C HIS A 202 2.62 -3.41 -13.22
N THR A 203 2.83 -4.33 -12.28
CA THR A 203 1.91 -5.43 -11.99
C THR A 203 0.74 -4.98 -11.09
N GLY A 204 0.22 -5.86 -10.28
CA GLY A 204 -0.85 -5.67 -9.31
C GLY A 204 -1.99 -6.65 -9.52
N ALA A 205 -2.86 -6.82 -8.52
CA ALA A 205 -3.95 -7.77 -8.55
C ALA A 205 -4.98 -7.48 -9.63
N MET A 206 -5.53 -8.56 -10.16
CA MET A 206 -6.73 -8.57 -11.00
C MET A 206 -7.72 -9.63 -10.52
N THR A 207 -8.98 -9.47 -10.90
CA THR A 207 -10.03 -10.41 -10.54
C THR A 207 -10.69 -10.96 -11.79
N TYR A 208 -10.87 -12.28 -11.84
CA TYR A 208 -11.68 -12.94 -12.85
C TYR A 208 -13.16 -13.00 -12.42
N ASN A 209 -14.02 -12.75 -13.39
CA ASN A 209 -15.42 -13.11 -13.28
C ASN A 209 -15.61 -14.57 -13.76
N ASP A 210 -16.04 -15.44 -12.89
CA ASP A 210 -16.16 -16.89 -13.18
C ASP A 210 -17.22 -17.22 -14.26
N SER A 211 -18.03 -16.24 -14.68
CA SER A 211 -18.95 -16.39 -15.82
C SER A 211 -18.25 -16.41 -17.17
N PHE A 212 -16.96 -16.06 -17.24
CA PHE A 212 -16.20 -15.96 -18.49
C PHE A 212 -14.92 -16.79 -18.42
N PRO A 213 -14.38 -17.22 -19.56
CA PRO A 213 -13.09 -17.90 -19.60
C PRO A 213 -11.99 -17.05 -18.97
N LYS A 214 -11.11 -17.67 -18.18
CA LYS A 214 -9.90 -17.03 -17.67
C LYS A 214 -8.86 -16.96 -18.78
N ILE A 215 -8.38 -15.77 -19.09
CA ILE A 215 -7.37 -15.51 -20.14
C ILE A 215 -6.11 -14.89 -19.53
N PRO A 216 -4.92 -15.16 -20.08
CA PRO A 216 -3.68 -14.53 -19.61
C PRO A 216 -3.76 -13.00 -19.71
N ALA A 217 -3.30 -12.32 -18.66
CA ALA A 217 -3.32 -10.88 -18.53
C ALA A 217 -1.98 -10.35 -18.04
N LEU A 218 -1.38 -9.40 -18.78
CA LEU A 218 -0.06 -8.88 -18.50
C LEU A 218 -0.03 -7.35 -18.64
N ALA A 219 0.78 -6.70 -17.79
CA ALA A 219 1.15 -5.29 -17.96
C ALA A 219 2.37 -5.18 -18.86
N ILE A 220 2.45 -4.10 -19.66
CA ILE A 220 3.62 -3.74 -20.47
C ILE A 220 4.11 -2.34 -20.12
N GLY A 221 5.43 -2.11 -20.23
CA GLY A 221 6.04 -0.82 -19.97
C GLY A 221 5.57 0.28 -20.92
N LEU A 222 5.77 1.53 -20.54
CA LEU A 222 5.22 2.70 -21.26
C LEU A 222 5.75 2.84 -22.68
N TRP A 223 7.05 2.66 -22.90
CA TRP A 223 7.64 2.76 -24.23
C TRP A 223 7.16 1.67 -25.16
N ASP A 224 7.01 0.45 -24.63
CA ASP A 224 6.49 -0.68 -25.41
C ASP A 224 5.00 -0.54 -25.69
N ALA A 225 4.22 0.05 -24.77
CA ALA A 225 2.82 0.39 -25.00
C ALA A 225 2.67 1.42 -26.14
N ASP A 226 3.50 2.47 -26.15
CA ASP A 226 3.48 3.49 -27.22
C ASP A 226 3.95 2.89 -28.56
N LYS A 227 5.00 2.07 -28.55
CA LYS A 227 5.49 1.33 -29.73
C LYS A 227 4.41 0.41 -30.32
N LEU A 228 3.72 -0.35 -29.46
CA LEU A 228 2.64 -1.24 -29.87
C LEU A 228 1.45 -0.45 -30.43
N ALA A 229 1.03 0.62 -29.76
CA ALA A 229 -0.05 1.48 -30.22
C ALA A 229 0.27 2.09 -31.60
N TRP A 230 1.49 2.59 -31.79
CA TRP A 230 1.95 3.11 -33.07
C TRP A 230 1.94 2.04 -34.17
N ALA A 231 2.45 0.85 -33.87
CA ALA A 231 2.49 -0.26 -34.84
C ALA A 231 1.07 -0.65 -35.29
N ILE A 232 0.10 -0.71 -34.37
CA ILE A 232 -1.31 -1.02 -34.68
C ILE A 232 -1.93 0.08 -35.57
N GLN A 233 -1.60 1.34 -35.34
CA GLN A 233 -2.10 2.46 -36.16
C GLN A 233 -1.54 2.45 -37.58
N GLN A 234 -0.28 2.03 -37.75
CA GLN A 234 0.38 1.98 -39.08
C GLN A 234 0.11 0.69 -39.84
N ASN A 235 -0.17 -0.41 -39.18
CA ASN A 235 -0.28 -1.73 -39.76
C ASN A 235 -1.57 -2.42 -39.33
N LYS A 236 -2.30 -2.98 -40.31
CA LYS A 236 -3.52 -3.76 -40.04
C LYS A 236 -3.26 -5.17 -39.48
N SER A 237 -2.03 -5.67 -39.59
CA SER A 237 -1.63 -7.02 -39.21
C SER A 237 -0.50 -6.98 -38.18
N VAL A 238 -0.84 -6.66 -36.93
CA VAL A 238 0.05 -6.80 -35.79
C VAL A 238 -0.39 -7.99 -34.97
N HIS A 239 0.52 -8.89 -34.67
CA HIS A 239 0.31 -10.05 -33.80
C HIS A 239 1.09 -9.87 -32.51
N ILE A 240 0.59 -10.47 -31.46
CA ILE A 240 1.29 -10.61 -30.18
C ILE A 240 1.44 -12.07 -29.85
N PHE A 241 2.67 -12.44 -29.50
CA PHE A 241 2.96 -13.72 -28.86
C PHE A 241 3.06 -13.52 -27.36
N ILE A 242 2.40 -14.37 -26.57
CA ILE A 242 2.44 -14.40 -25.09
C ILE A 242 2.78 -15.82 -24.65
N LYS A 243 3.77 -15.96 -23.75
CA LYS A 243 4.03 -17.17 -22.99
C LYS A 243 4.26 -16.82 -21.54
N SER A 244 3.45 -17.37 -20.66
CA SER A 244 3.46 -17.12 -19.21
C SER A 244 3.19 -18.42 -18.45
N ASN A 245 3.93 -18.64 -17.37
CA ASN A 245 3.77 -19.81 -16.50
C ASN A 245 2.99 -19.47 -15.20
N ALA A 246 2.36 -18.31 -15.15
CA ALA A 246 1.59 -17.88 -13.97
C ALA A 246 0.46 -18.87 -13.66
N HIS A 247 0.27 -19.19 -12.39
CA HIS A 247 -0.75 -20.12 -11.96
C HIS A 247 -1.11 -19.91 -10.48
N THR A 248 -2.28 -20.40 -10.09
CA THR A 248 -2.74 -20.38 -8.72
C THR A 248 -2.62 -21.77 -8.11
N LEU A 249 -2.08 -21.85 -6.90
CA LEU A 249 -2.06 -23.02 -6.04
C LEU A 249 -3.20 -22.93 -5.02
N PRO A 250 -3.50 -24.02 -4.29
CA PRO A 250 -4.44 -23.95 -3.16
C PRO A 250 -3.98 -22.89 -2.13
N ASP A 251 -4.95 -22.22 -1.53
CA ASP A 251 -4.69 -21.28 -0.45
C ASP A 251 -3.78 -21.90 0.62
N THR A 252 -2.93 -21.10 1.20
CA THR A 252 -1.98 -21.51 2.24
C THR A 252 -2.19 -20.69 3.53
N VAL A 253 -1.36 -20.96 4.53
CA VAL A 253 -1.39 -20.22 5.80
C VAL A 253 -0.42 -19.06 5.75
N GLY A 254 -0.86 -17.90 6.21
CA GLY A 254 -0.04 -16.73 6.49
C GLY A 254 -0.40 -16.12 7.84
N TYR A 255 0.32 -15.10 8.26
CA TYR A 255 0.13 -14.51 9.58
C TYR A 255 0.23 -12.99 9.54
N ASN A 256 -0.74 -12.32 10.18
CA ASN A 256 -0.47 -10.98 10.69
C ASN A 256 0.54 -11.11 11.83
N VAL A 257 1.57 -10.26 11.83
CA VAL A 257 2.55 -10.21 12.91
C VAL A 257 2.22 -9.05 13.82
N ILE A 258 1.96 -9.35 15.10
CA ILE A 258 1.42 -8.36 16.04
C ILE A 258 2.37 -8.18 17.21
N GLY A 259 2.69 -6.91 17.52
CA GLY A 259 3.49 -6.51 18.67
C GLY A 259 2.75 -5.52 19.56
N GLU A 260 2.86 -5.65 20.88
CA GLU A 260 2.11 -4.81 21.82
C GLU A 260 3.00 -4.24 22.94
N ILE A 261 2.66 -3.01 23.36
CA ILE A 261 3.00 -2.44 24.67
C ILE A 261 1.70 -2.25 25.43
N THR A 262 1.60 -2.85 26.62
CA THR A 262 0.38 -2.80 27.43
C THR A 262 0.11 -1.38 27.94
N GLY A 263 -1.13 -0.92 27.82
CA GLY A 263 -1.57 0.38 28.31
C GLY A 263 -1.51 0.50 29.83
N SER A 264 -1.06 1.64 30.31
CA SER A 264 -0.89 1.88 31.75
C SER A 264 -2.23 2.22 32.47
N GLU A 265 -3.24 2.68 31.74
CA GLU A 265 -4.55 3.08 32.28
C GLU A 265 -5.70 2.28 31.65
N PHE A 266 -5.64 2.05 30.34
CA PHE A 266 -6.68 1.40 29.54
C PHE A 266 -6.11 0.20 28.79
N ALA A 267 -5.68 -0.82 29.52
CA ALA A 267 -4.99 -1.99 28.96
C ALA A 267 -5.88 -2.85 28.01
N ASP A 268 -7.21 -2.70 28.10
CA ASP A 268 -8.22 -3.38 27.27
C ASP A 268 -8.70 -2.54 26.07
N GLN A 269 -8.13 -1.35 25.89
CA GLN A 269 -8.43 -0.46 24.75
C GLN A 269 -7.17 -0.28 23.90
N PHE A 270 -7.35 -0.28 22.59
CA PHE A 270 -6.23 -0.39 21.65
C PHE A 270 -6.08 0.85 20.78
N ILE A 271 -4.84 1.29 20.60
CA ILE A 271 -4.43 2.14 19.49
C ILE A 271 -3.63 1.23 18.56
N THR A 272 -4.13 1.05 17.33
CA THR A 272 -3.51 0.18 16.34
C THR A 272 -2.71 1.00 15.34
N VAL A 273 -1.49 0.57 15.02
CA VAL A 273 -0.65 1.17 13.97
C VAL A 273 -0.17 0.05 13.06
N GLY A 274 -0.26 0.23 11.76
CA GLY A 274 0.09 -0.85 10.83
C GLY A 274 0.50 -0.40 9.44
N GLY A 275 0.84 -1.40 8.66
CA GLY A 275 1.11 -1.43 7.23
C GLY A 275 1.15 -2.88 6.80
N HIS A 276 1.18 -3.18 5.49
CA HIS A 276 1.17 -4.56 5.04
C HIS A 276 2.57 -5.14 4.81
N LEU A 277 2.71 -6.42 5.17
CA LEU A 277 4.00 -7.10 5.15
C LEU A 277 4.30 -7.76 3.80
N ASP A 278 3.29 -8.14 3.04
CA ASP A 278 3.47 -8.71 1.71
C ASP A 278 3.85 -7.62 0.68
N SER A 279 4.31 -8.03 -0.46
CA SER A 279 4.64 -7.14 -1.59
C SER A 279 4.69 -7.92 -2.89
N TRP A 280 4.65 -7.23 -4.03
CA TRP A 280 4.84 -7.86 -5.32
C TRP A 280 6.27 -8.37 -5.52
N ASP A 281 6.40 -9.55 -6.15
CA ASP A 281 7.65 -10.29 -6.35
C ASP A 281 8.63 -9.73 -7.41
N PRO A 282 8.29 -8.79 -8.31
CA PRO A 282 9.27 -8.25 -9.26
C PRO A 282 10.33 -7.35 -8.65
N ALA A 283 10.10 -6.87 -7.43
CA ALA A 283 10.94 -5.91 -6.74
C ALA A 283 11.22 -6.32 -5.29
N GLU A 284 11.63 -5.37 -4.47
CA GLU A 284 11.92 -5.57 -3.05
C GLU A 284 10.77 -5.15 -2.14
N GLY A 285 9.76 -4.42 -2.67
CA GLY A 285 8.66 -3.86 -1.90
C GLY A 285 9.17 -2.87 -0.84
N ALA A 286 9.92 -1.86 -1.27
CA ALA A 286 10.52 -0.89 -0.38
C ALA A 286 9.55 0.25 -0.05
N GLU A 287 8.89 0.82 -1.08
CA GLU A 287 7.85 1.82 -0.93
C GLU A 287 6.50 1.17 -0.59
N ASP A 288 6.23 -0.01 -1.20
CA ASP A 288 4.96 -0.73 -1.15
C ASP A 288 5.14 -2.15 -0.58
N ASP A 289 4.95 -2.43 0.72
CA ASP A 289 4.81 -1.48 1.82
C ASP A 289 5.86 -1.74 2.92
N GLY A 290 7.13 -1.90 2.50
CA GLY A 290 8.26 -1.96 3.44
C GLY A 290 8.34 -0.68 4.29
N ALA A 291 8.07 0.48 3.67
CA ALA A 291 8.10 1.79 4.34
C ALA A 291 7.08 1.85 5.48
N GLY A 292 5.84 1.46 5.27
CA GLY A 292 4.82 1.48 6.31
C GLY A 292 5.05 0.46 7.41
N CYS A 293 5.56 -0.73 7.06
CA CYS A 293 6.01 -1.71 8.06
C CYS A 293 7.03 -1.11 9.03
N VAL A 294 8.08 -0.48 8.51
CA VAL A 294 9.15 0.06 9.38
C VAL A 294 8.74 1.37 10.07
N HIS A 295 7.84 2.18 9.48
CA HIS A 295 7.19 3.29 10.17
C HIS A 295 6.49 2.81 11.43
N SER A 296 5.67 1.78 11.30
CA SER A 296 4.86 1.21 12.38
C SER A 296 5.74 0.63 13.50
N ILE A 297 6.79 -0.11 13.17
CA ILE A 297 7.76 -0.64 14.14
C ILE A 297 8.48 0.49 14.87
N GLU A 298 8.88 1.54 14.14
CA GLU A 298 9.61 2.69 14.71
C GLU A 298 8.74 3.51 15.67
N VAL A 299 7.43 3.62 15.41
CA VAL A 299 6.49 4.26 16.35
C VAL A 299 6.57 3.60 17.73
N LEU A 300 6.52 2.28 17.80
CA LEU A 300 6.63 1.56 19.06
C LEU A 300 8.01 1.77 19.70
N ARG A 301 9.08 1.60 18.89
CA ARG A 301 10.46 1.73 19.37
C ARG A 301 10.73 3.11 19.98
N VAL A 302 10.36 4.17 19.24
CA VAL A 302 10.70 5.53 19.67
C VAL A 302 9.92 5.96 20.90
N LEU A 303 8.62 5.66 20.99
CA LEU A 303 7.81 5.97 22.17
C LEU A 303 8.39 5.32 23.44
N LYS A 304 8.84 4.08 23.32
CA LYS A 304 9.53 3.39 24.42
C LYS A 304 10.88 4.02 24.73
N ALA A 305 11.69 4.36 23.73
CA ALA A 305 13.03 4.93 23.89
C ALA A 305 13.00 6.30 24.60
N VAL A 306 11.99 7.15 24.29
CA VAL A 306 11.82 8.45 24.96
C VAL A 306 11.18 8.32 26.36
N GLY A 307 10.85 7.10 26.79
CA GLY A 307 10.28 6.81 28.11
C GLY A 307 8.77 7.12 28.22
N TYR A 308 8.07 7.27 27.09
CA TYR A 308 6.63 7.42 27.09
C TYR A 308 5.94 6.10 27.48
N LYS A 309 5.00 6.17 28.41
CA LYS A 309 4.16 5.05 28.82
C LYS A 309 2.77 5.25 28.23
N PRO A 310 2.38 4.50 27.18
CA PRO A 310 1.06 4.64 26.59
C PRO A 310 -0.04 4.40 27.64
N ARG A 311 -1.10 5.19 27.58
CA ARG A 311 -2.28 5.01 28.42
C ARG A 311 -3.14 3.85 27.93
N HIS A 312 -3.31 3.75 26.60
CA HIS A 312 -3.95 2.63 25.92
C HIS A 312 -2.90 1.61 25.47
N THR A 313 -3.30 0.37 25.24
CA THR A 313 -2.40 -0.62 24.62
C THR A 313 -2.06 -0.19 23.21
N LEU A 314 -0.77 0.07 22.97
CA LEU A 314 -0.23 0.33 21.64
C LEU A 314 0.01 -1.01 20.95
N ARG A 315 -0.68 -1.23 19.83
CA ARG A 315 -0.60 -2.47 19.05
C ARG A 315 -0.09 -2.16 17.65
N ILE A 316 1.05 -2.76 17.28
CA ILE A 316 1.55 -2.73 15.91
C ILE A 316 1.05 -3.99 15.21
N VAL A 317 0.51 -3.84 14.01
CA VAL A 317 0.03 -4.94 13.17
C VAL A 317 0.68 -4.82 11.81
N LEU A 318 1.49 -5.82 11.45
CA LEU A 318 2.00 -5.96 10.10
C LEU A 318 1.10 -6.97 9.39
N PHE A 319 0.24 -6.44 8.52
CA PHE A 319 -0.81 -7.21 7.88
C PHE A 319 -0.26 -8.11 6.78
N THR A 320 -0.89 -9.24 6.56
CA THR A 320 -0.58 -10.15 5.44
C THR A 320 -1.70 -10.07 4.41
N ASP A 321 -1.37 -10.26 3.13
CA ASP A 321 -2.33 -10.39 2.03
C ASP A 321 -3.15 -9.11 1.76
N GLU A 322 -2.55 -7.95 1.85
CA GLU A 322 -3.18 -6.71 1.34
C GLU A 322 -3.28 -6.77 -0.18
N GLU A 323 -2.18 -7.08 -0.85
CA GLU A 323 -1.96 -7.04 -2.29
C GLU A 323 -2.93 -7.91 -3.14
N ASN A 324 -3.61 -8.87 -2.52
CA ASN A 324 -4.49 -9.79 -3.25
C ASN A 324 -5.96 -9.75 -2.79
N ARG A 325 -6.24 -10.04 -1.52
CA ARG A 325 -7.61 -10.19 -1.02
C ARG A 325 -7.92 -9.46 0.28
N GLY A 326 -6.91 -8.91 0.96
CA GLY A 326 -7.08 -8.28 2.27
C GLY A 326 -7.45 -9.29 3.38
N SER A 327 -6.97 -10.54 3.26
CA SER A 327 -7.31 -11.60 4.21
C SER A 327 -6.82 -11.29 5.63
N GLY A 328 -5.66 -10.62 5.76
CA GLY A 328 -5.09 -10.20 7.04
C GLY A 328 -5.98 -9.20 7.77
N ALA A 329 -6.38 -8.14 7.10
CA ALA A 329 -7.28 -7.12 7.63
C ALA A 329 -8.65 -7.69 8.00
N ALA A 330 -9.23 -8.51 7.11
CA ALA A 330 -10.50 -9.19 7.36
C ALA A 330 -10.43 -10.10 8.59
N LYS A 331 -9.35 -10.86 8.75
CA LYS A 331 -9.12 -11.71 9.92
C LYS A 331 -8.97 -10.88 11.18
N TYR A 332 -8.20 -9.80 11.12
CA TYR A 332 -7.95 -8.92 12.27
C TYR A 332 -9.25 -8.32 12.81
N VAL A 333 -10.06 -7.70 11.96
CA VAL A 333 -11.32 -7.08 12.38
C VAL A 333 -12.35 -8.12 12.84
N SER A 334 -12.39 -9.30 12.20
CA SER A 334 -13.30 -10.38 12.59
C SER A 334 -13.00 -10.88 14.01
N GLU A 335 -11.73 -11.05 14.37
CA GLU A 335 -11.34 -11.44 15.73
C GLU A 335 -11.56 -10.32 16.74
N ALA A 336 -11.23 -9.06 16.39
CA ALA A 336 -11.49 -7.91 17.24
C ALA A 336 -12.98 -7.82 17.60
N ARG A 337 -13.85 -7.99 16.61
CA ARG A 337 -15.31 -8.05 16.82
C ARG A 337 -15.73 -9.23 17.71
N ALA A 338 -15.21 -10.44 17.46
CA ALA A 338 -15.54 -11.63 18.24
C ALA A 338 -15.14 -11.51 19.72
N LYS A 339 -14.02 -10.82 20.00
CA LYS A 339 -13.49 -10.56 21.33
C LYS A 339 -14.06 -9.30 21.97
N ASN A 340 -14.92 -8.54 21.28
CA ASN A 340 -15.42 -7.21 21.67
C ASN A 340 -14.28 -6.25 22.01
N GLU A 341 -13.18 -6.29 21.28
CA GLU A 341 -12.07 -5.38 21.47
C GLU A 341 -12.48 -3.94 21.17
N LYS A 342 -12.01 -2.99 21.98
CA LYS A 342 -12.26 -1.56 21.79
C LYS A 342 -11.04 -0.89 21.20
N HIS A 343 -11.11 -0.60 19.89
CA HIS A 343 -10.11 0.19 19.21
C HIS A 343 -10.51 1.67 19.26
N VAL A 344 -9.66 2.50 19.89
CA VAL A 344 -9.93 3.94 20.04
C VAL A 344 -9.44 4.75 18.86
N PHE A 345 -8.42 4.24 18.16
CA PHE A 345 -7.88 4.79 16.92
C PHE A 345 -7.08 3.73 16.19
N ALA A 346 -7.06 3.78 14.85
CA ALA A 346 -6.12 2.99 14.05
C ALA A 346 -5.46 3.88 12.99
N LEU A 347 -4.15 3.69 12.76
CA LEU A 347 -3.33 4.45 11.83
C LEU A 347 -2.56 3.51 10.92
N GLU A 348 -2.61 3.77 9.61
CA GLU A 348 -1.88 3.03 8.60
C GLU A 348 -0.86 3.91 7.88
N SER A 349 0.17 3.29 7.36
CA SER A 349 1.09 3.89 6.40
C SER A 349 1.22 2.92 5.23
N ASP A 350 0.66 3.30 4.07
CA ASP A 350 0.65 2.50 2.83
C ASP A 350 0.61 3.42 1.60
N ALA A 351 1.50 4.42 1.60
CA ALA A 351 1.62 5.37 0.49
C ALA A 351 3.09 5.74 0.21
N GLY A 352 4.02 4.89 0.69
CA GLY A 352 5.45 5.02 0.53
C GLY A 352 6.15 5.84 1.61
N GLY A 353 7.48 5.84 1.56
CA GLY A 353 8.37 6.51 2.50
C GLY A 353 8.77 7.94 2.10
N PHE A 354 7.96 8.62 1.28
CA PHE A 354 8.23 9.99 0.82
C PHE A 354 7.97 11.04 1.91
N THR A 355 8.35 12.30 1.62
CA THR A 355 8.16 13.41 2.56
C THR A 355 6.70 13.49 3.04
N PRO A 356 6.42 13.40 4.35
CA PRO A 356 5.06 13.50 4.88
C PRO A 356 4.42 14.86 4.55
N ARG A 357 3.11 14.88 4.28
CA ARG A 357 2.34 16.08 3.94
C ARG A 357 1.10 16.24 4.79
N SER A 358 0.38 15.17 5.04
CA SER A 358 -0.90 15.19 5.72
C SER A 358 -1.24 13.84 6.35
N PHE A 359 -2.35 13.84 7.09
CA PHE A 359 -3.06 12.61 7.44
C PHE A 359 -4.45 12.65 6.80
N GLY A 360 -4.80 11.60 6.06
CA GLY A 360 -6.17 11.29 5.68
C GLY A 360 -6.88 10.58 6.83
N VAL A 361 -8.13 10.95 7.15
CA VAL A 361 -8.82 10.38 8.32
C VAL A 361 -10.29 10.11 8.03
N SER A 362 -10.84 9.05 8.64
CA SER A 362 -12.27 8.73 8.63
C SER A 362 -12.80 8.80 10.06
N LEU A 363 -13.41 9.94 10.38
CA LEU A 363 -13.96 10.27 11.70
C LEU A 363 -14.94 11.47 11.60
N SER A 364 -15.53 11.89 12.74
CA SER A 364 -16.45 13.03 12.78
C SER A 364 -15.74 14.37 12.57
N ASN A 365 -16.48 15.38 12.09
CA ASN A 365 -15.95 16.72 11.91
C ASN A 365 -15.40 17.34 13.22
N GLU A 366 -16.01 17.06 14.37
CA GLU A 366 -15.54 17.53 15.68
C GLU A 366 -14.14 16.97 15.98
N ARG A 367 -13.93 15.66 15.75
CA ARG A 367 -12.63 15.02 15.93
C ARG A 367 -11.60 15.54 14.91
N LEU A 368 -12.02 15.85 13.69
CA LEU A 368 -11.15 16.45 12.69
C LEU A 368 -10.63 17.81 13.15
N GLU A 369 -11.48 18.68 13.69
CA GLU A 369 -11.05 19.99 14.21
C GLU A 369 -10.07 19.83 15.38
N LYS A 370 -10.27 18.82 16.23
CA LYS A 370 -9.31 18.49 17.28
C LYS A 370 -7.95 18.09 16.70
N LEU A 371 -7.90 17.22 15.69
CA LEU A 371 -6.66 16.85 15.00
C LEU A 371 -5.99 18.09 14.37
N ARG A 372 -6.76 18.94 13.72
CA ARG A 372 -6.26 20.19 13.11
C ARG A 372 -5.62 21.14 14.11
N SER A 373 -6.10 21.14 15.36
CA SER A 373 -5.50 21.96 16.42
C SER A 373 -4.06 21.54 16.76
N TRP A 374 -3.63 20.33 16.36
CA TRP A 374 -2.27 19.82 16.58
C TRP A 374 -1.32 20.10 15.42
N ILE A 375 -1.79 20.67 14.28
CA ILE A 375 -0.93 21.03 13.14
C ILE A 375 0.31 21.84 13.56
N PRO A 376 0.21 22.86 14.45
CA PRO A 376 1.39 23.61 14.89
C PRO A 376 2.50 22.77 15.53
N LEU A 377 2.17 21.60 16.07
CA LEU A 377 3.13 20.65 16.66
C LEU A 377 3.78 19.73 15.61
N LEU A 378 3.12 19.52 14.47
CA LEU A 378 3.52 18.56 13.43
C LEU A 378 4.15 19.21 12.21
N GLN A 379 3.82 20.49 11.94
CA GLN A 379 4.22 21.18 10.72
C GLN A 379 5.75 21.33 10.57
N GLU A 380 6.50 21.40 11.66
CA GLU A 380 7.98 21.43 11.62
C GLU A 380 8.54 20.13 11.01
N TYR A 381 7.79 19.02 11.12
CA TYR A 381 8.17 17.70 10.63
C TYR A 381 7.50 17.32 9.29
N GLY A 382 6.76 18.24 8.66
CA GLY A 382 6.25 18.12 7.31
C GLY A 382 4.75 17.86 7.17
N VAL A 383 3.98 17.71 8.25
CA VAL A 383 2.52 17.55 8.19
C VAL A 383 1.82 18.89 8.38
N TYR A 384 1.07 19.30 7.36
CA TYR A 384 0.38 20.61 7.30
C TYR A 384 -1.13 20.49 7.26
N GLU A 385 -1.67 19.27 7.12
CA GLU A 385 -3.10 19.08 6.88
C GLU A 385 -3.63 17.79 7.52
N PHE A 386 -4.90 17.83 7.96
CA PHE A 386 -5.75 16.68 8.18
C PHE A 386 -6.97 16.81 7.28
N SER A 387 -7.24 15.79 6.45
CA SER A 387 -8.35 15.75 5.51
C SER A 387 -9.25 14.55 5.74
N LEU A 388 -10.55 14.68 5.44
CA LEU A 388 -11.48 13.54 5.48
C LEU A 388 -11.28 12.63 4.26
N GLY A 389 -11.56 11.33 4.44
CA GLY A 389 -11.59 10.33 3.38
C GLY A 389 -10.31 9.53 3.25
N GLY A 390 -9.53 9.38 4.33
CA GLY A 390 -8.38 8.47 4.41
C GLY A 390 -8.63 7.36 5.43
N GLY A 391 -7.72 6.38 5.47
CA GLY A 391 -7.78 5.29 6.44
C GLY A 391 -6.90 4.08 6.10
N GLY A 392 -6.40 3.97 4.87
CA GLY A 392 -5.64 2.81 4.41
C GLY A 392 -6.49 1.55 4.20
N ALA A 393 -5.98 0.58 3.46
CA ALA A 393 -6.74 -0.62 3.08
C ALA A 393 -6.92 -1.58 4.27
N ASP A 394 -5.93 -1.69 5.13
CA ASP A 394 -5.91 -2.68 6.21
C ASP A 394 -6.65 -2.22 7.49
N VAL A 395 -6.68 -0.91 7.79
CA VAL A 395 -7.39 -0.41 8.99
C VAL A 395 -8.81 0.09 8.69
N THR A 396 -9.16 0.39 7.44
CA THR A 396 -10.53 0.79 7.05
C THR A 396 -11.61 -0.19 7.52
N PRO A 397 -11.42 -1.53 7.48
CA PRO A 397 -12.40 -2.47 8.02
C PRO A 397 -12.72 -2.27 9.51
N LEU A 398 -11.79 -1.75 10.32
CA LEU A 398 -12.09 -1.38 11.72
C LEU A 398 -13.10 -0.23 11.80
N ASN A 399 -13.02 0.74 10.90
CA ASN A 399 -13.99 1.84 10.82
C ASN A 399 -15.36 1.35 10.35
N GLU A 400 -15.39 0.57 9.27
CA GLU A 400 -16.64 0.11 8.66
C GLU A 400 -17.43 -0.85 9.57
N ILE A 401 -16.74 -1.72 10.31
CA ILE A 401 -17.35 -2.80 11.09
C ILE A 401 -17.52 -2.43 12.57
N LEU A 402 -16.54 -1.71 13.15
CA LEU A 402 -16.52 -1.39 14.58
C LEU A 402 -16.75 0.11 14.87
N GLY A 403 -16.78 0.96 13.85
CA GLY A 403 -16.90 2.42 14.01
C GLY A 403 -15.63 3.07 14.58
N THR A 404 -14.51 2.39 14.56
CA THR A 404 -13.22 2.91 15.01
C THR A 404 -12.79 4.10 14.14
N PRO A 405 -12.40 5.26 14.72
CA PRO A 405 -11.72 6.30 13.95
C PRO A 405 -10.42 5.76 13.35
N VAL A 406 -10.21 6.00 12.05
CA VAL A 406 -8.99 5.55 11.36
C VAL A 406 -8.31 6.69 10.66
N GLY A 407 -7.01 6.54 10.41
CA GLY A 407 -6.20 7.48 9.66
C GLY A 407 -5.11 6.78 8.85
N GLU A 408 -4.55 7.53 7.91
CA GLU A 408 -3.47 7.12 7.04
C GLU A 408 -2.45 8.26 6.91
N LEU A 409 -1.17 7.95 6.97
CA LEU A 409 -0.11 8.90 6.64
C LEU A 409 -0.11 9.14 5.12
N ILE A 410 -0.27 10.40 4.72
CA ILE A 410 -0.24 10.80 3.31
C ILE A 410 1.05 11.57 3.03
N PRO A 411 2.05 10.95 2.41
CA PRO A 411 3.26 11.63 1.96
C PRO A 411 3.06 12.34 0.62
N ASP A 412 4.12 12.96 0.11
CA ASP A 412 4.18 13.47 -1.25
C ASP A 412 4.07 12.31 -2.25
N SER A 413 2.94 12.23 -2.96
CA SER A 413 2.62 11.10 -3.82
C SER A 413 3.10 11.24 -5.27
N GLN A 414 3.85 12.33 -5.61
CA GLN A 414 4.18 12.62 -7.02
C GLN A 414 5.06 11.55 -7.67
N ARG A 415 5.88 10.86 -6.88
CA ARG A 415 6.77 9.80 -7.36
C ARG A 415 6.31 8.38 -7.00
N TYR A 416 5.27 8.21 -6.17
CA TYR A 416 4.85 6.89 -5.69
C TYR A 416 4.58 5.93 -6.85
N PHE A 417 3.81 6.38 -7.85
CA PHE A 417 3.48 5.55 -9.01
C PHE A 417 4.62 5.36 -10.02
N ASP A 418 5.80 5.95 -9.80
CA ASP A 418 7.01 5.60 -10.55
C ASP A 418 7.59 4.25 -10.08
N TYR A 419 7.31 3.86 -8.84
CA TYR A 419 7.84 2.66 -8.19
C TYR A 419 6.78 1.61 -7.89
N HIS A 420 5.58 2.04 -7.50
CA HIS A 420 4.48 1.18 -7.09
C HIS A 420 4.22 0.03 -8.08
N HIS A 421 4.32 -1.21 -7.58
CA HIS A 421 4.15 -2.46 -8.33
C HIS A 421 5.14 -2.69 -9.49
N ALA A 422 6.27 -2.00 -9.50
CA ALA A 422 7.27 -2.07 -10.56
C ALA A 422 8.60 -2.67 -10.06
N PRO A 423 9.45 -3.21 -10.96
CA PRO A 423 10.78 -3.69 -10.59
C PRO A 423 11.70 -2.62 -9.99
N SER A 424 11.32 -1.35 -10.09
CA SER A 424 12.04 -0.20 -9.53
C SER A 424 11.71 0.08 -8.07
N ASP A 425 10.77 -0.64 -7.44
CA ASP A 425 10.49 -0.50 -6.02
C ASP A 425 11.55 -1.23 -5.17
N VAL A 426 12.68 -0.56 -5.01
CA VAL A 426 13.89 -1.07 -4.35
C VAL A 426 14.41 -0.09 -3.31
N PHE A 427 15.16 -0.61 -2.35
CA PHE A 427 15.72 0.16 -1.23
C PHE A 427 16.50 1.41 -1.66
N GLU A 428 17.21 1.35 -2.77
CA GLU A 428 18.05 2.46 -3.29
C GLU A 428 17.22 3.71 -3.66
N ASN A 429 15.93 3.58 -3.85
CA ASN A 429 15.01 4.68 -4.16
C ASN A 429 14.45 5.36 -2.91
N ILE A 430 14.64 4.77 -1.73
CA ILE A 430 14.19 5.33 -0.46
C ILE A 430 15.13 6.45 0.01
N ASN A 431 14.55 7.60 0.30
CA ASN A 431 15.27 8.66 1.00
C ASN A 431 15.17 8.47 2.51
N LYS A 432 16.32 8.23 3.15
CA LYS A 432 16.39 7.99 4.60
C LYS A 432 15.68 9.08 5.42
N ARG A 433 15.90 10.34 5.07
CA ARG A 433 15.35 11.48 5.84
C ARG A 433 13.83 11.59 5.69
N GLU A 434 13.32 11.36 4.51
CA GLU A 434 11.87 11.36 4.26
C GLU A 434 11.19 10.24 5.04
N LEU A 435 11.75 9.04 5.01
CA LEU A 435 11.28 7.88 5.77
C LEU A 435 11.26 8.15 7.28
N GLU A 436 12.35 8.72 7.84
CA GLU A 436 12.44 9.11 9.25
C GLU A 436 11.36 10.13 9.65
N LEU A 437 11.07 11.12 8.78
CA LEU A 437 10.04 12.13 9.04
C LEU A 437 8.63 11.50 9.07
N GLY A 438 8.37 10.47 8.27
CA GLY A 438 7.12 9.69 8.33
C GLY A 438 6.90 9.11 9.72
N ALA A 439 7.89 8.38 10.24
CA ALA A 439 7.83 7.78 11.58
C ALA A 439 7.66 8.82 12.69
N ILE A 440 8.35 9.97 12.59
CA ILE A 440 8.23 11.07 13.58
C ILE A 440 6.78 11.55 13.65
N ASN A 441 6.16 11.84 12.50
CA ASN A 441 4.79 12.34 12.45
C ASN A 441 3.78 11.30 12.96
N MET A 442 3.96 10.03 12.60
CA MET A 442 3.10 8.96 13.12
C MET A 442 3.24 8.82 14.64
N ALA A 443 4.47 8.77 15.17
CA ALA A 443 4.70 8.67 16.61
C ALA A 443 4.15 9.87 17.38
N ALA A 444 4.32 11.09 16.84
CA ALA A 444 3.76 12.30 17.42
C ALA A 444 2.23 12.28 17.42
N LEU A 445 1.59 11.87 16.33
CA LEU A 445 0.14 11.73 16.26
C LEU A 445 -0.38 10.69 17.27
N ILE A 446 0.24 9.52 17.33
CA ILE A 446 -0.13 8.46 18.29
C ILE A 446 0.01 8.94 19.73
N TYR A 447 1.10 9.64 20.07
CA TYR A 447 1.26 10.27 21.37
C TYR A 447 0.12 11.22 21.70
N LEU A 448 -0.23 12.13 20.79
CA LEU A 448 -1.29 13.14 21.00
C LEU A 448 -2.66 12.48 21.15
N VAL A 449 -2.97 11.48 20.31
CA VAL A 449 -4.22 10.71 20.40
C VAL A 449 -4.30 9.94 21.72
N ASP A 450 -3.23 9.28 22.13
CA ASP A 450 -3.19 8.51 23.39
C ASP A 450 -3.36 9.41 24.62
N LYS A 451 -2.72 10.59 24.60
CA LYS A 451 -2.75 11.55 25.71
C LYS A 451 -4.10 12.26 25.87
N TYR A 452 -4.68 12.69 24.75
CA TYR A 452 -5.84 13.59 24.74
C TYR A 452 -7.14 12.95 24.27
N GLY A 453 -7.07 11.73 23.70
CA GLY A 453 -8.21 11.09 23.03
C GLY A 453 -8.61 11.79 21.72
N LEU A 454 -9.66 11.29 21.09
CA LEU A 454 -10.31 11.88 19.91
C LEU A 454 -11.76 12.22 20.22
#